data_c8c0d8b7b58874e35dbac27df0140556
#
_entry.id   c8c0d8b7b58874e35dbac27df0140556
#
_cell.length_a   1.000
_cell.length_b   1.000
_cell.length_c   1.000
_cell.angle_alpha   90.00
_cell.angle_beta   90.00
_cell.angle_gamma   90.00
#
_symmetry.space_group_name_H-M   'P 1'
#
loop_
_entity.id
_entity.type
_entity.pdbx_description
1 polymer ?
#
loop_
_entity_poly.entity_id
_entity_poly.type
_entity_poly.pdbx_seq_one_letter_code
_entity_poly.pdbx_strand_id
1 'polypeptide(L)'
;MLKKFSIYLSENPTLRYWIVRPEWVAVILLIISIISSIQLSPFFADLAFIMDSATPYVEYGLIAIILTLIIISGEIDLSIASMIALTAVIFGTAYNAGISMPMSMIIALLSGTLCGLFNGILVTQLKIPSIILTIGTLTLY
;
A
#
# COMPACT_ATOMS: atom_id res chain seq x y z
N MET A 1 -35.14 20.90 -15.67
CA MET A 1 -34.75 20.08 -14.52
C MET A 1 -33.36 20.42 -14.01
N LEU A 2 -32.34 20.46 -14.85
CA LEU A 2 -30.94 20.77 -14.49
C LEU A 2 -30.74 22.15 -13.82
N LYS A 3 -31.46 23.18 -14.28
CA LYS A 3 -31.36 24.55 -13.73
C LYS A 3 -31.87 24.68 -12.28
N LYS A 4 -32.96 23.93 -11.94
CA LYS A 4 -33.47 23.85 -10.56
C LYS A 4 -32.49 23.09 -9.64
N PHE A 5 -31.86 22.05 -10.14
CA PHE A 5 -30.89 21.26 -9.41
C PHE A 5 -29.60 22.09 -9.13
N SER A 6 -29.16 22.89 -10.12
CA SER A 6 -28.01 23.79 -9.95
C SER A 6 -28.26 24.87 -8.88
N ILE A 7 -29.47 25.43 -8.83
CA ILE A 7 -29.87 26.41 -7.81
C ILE A 7 -29.93 25.75 -6.42
N TYR A 8 -30.49 24.54 -6.32
CA TYR A 8 -30.56 23.80 -5.06
C TYR A 8 -29.16 23.47 -4.50
N LEU A 9 -28.20 23.14 -5.37
CA LEU A 9 -26.81 22.90 -4.97
C LEU A 9 -26.08 24.18 -4.56
N SER A 10 -26.43 25.34 -5.11
CA SER A 10 -25.83 26.62 -4.71
C SER A 10 -26.29 27.08 -3.32
N GLU A 11 -27.49 26.69 -2.93
CA GLU A 11 -28.06 27.00 -1.60
C GLU A 11 -27.57 26.05 -0.50
N ASN A 12 -26.99 24.86 -0.87
CA ASN A 12 -26.51 23.86 0.06
C ASN A 12 -25.02 23.52 -0.17
N PRO A 13 -24.08 24.32 0.36
CA PRO A 13 -22.66 24.17 0.10
C PRO A 13 -22.09 22.83 0.60
N THR A 14 -22.64 22.28 1.68
CA THR A 14 -22.27 20.94 2.19
C THR A 14 -22.66 19.82 1.23
N LEU A 15 -23.86 19.90 0.66
CA LEU A 15 -24.35 18.91 -0.30
C LEU A 15 -23.57 18.97 -1.62
N ARG A 16 -23.25 20.17 -2.07
CA ARG A 16 -22.38 20.40 -3.23
C ARG A 16 -21.00 19.80 -3.02
N TYR A 17 -20.39 19.98 -1.84
CA TYR A 17 -19.09 19.41 -1.49
C TYR A 17 -19.08 17.88 -1.60
N TRP A 18 -20.16 17.21 -1.16
CA TRP A 18 -20.25 15.75 -1.24
C TRP A 18 -20.52 15.23 -2.66
N ILE A 19 -21.30 15.95 -3.48
CA ILE A 19 -21.69 15.51 -4.83
C ILE A 19 -20.57 15.75 -5.87
N VAL A 20 -19.79 16.83 -5.71
CA VAL A 20 -18.77 17.26 -6.69
C VAL A 20 -17.36 16.76 -6.30
N ARG A 21 -17.26 15.70 -5.49
CA ARG A 21 -15.98 15.13 -5.10
C ARG A 21 -15.32 14.39 -6.26
N PRO A 22 -14.02 14.65 -6.54
CA PRO A 22 -13.29 13.92 -7.58
C PRO A 22 -13.18 12.42 -7.31
N GLU A 23 -13.35 11.99 -6.03
CA GLU A 23 -13.36 10.58 -5.62
C GLU A 23 -14.49 9.77 -6.26
N TRP A 24 -15.62 10.42 -6.64
CA TRP A 24 -16.71 9.75 -7.35
C TRP A 24 -16.29 9.22 -8.73
N VAL A 25 -15.32 9.87 -9.38
CA VAL A 25 -14.77 9.38 -10.64
C VAL A 25 -14.12 8.02 -10.43
N ALA A 26 -13.35 7.85 -9.36
CA ALA A 26 -12.73 6.57 -9.02
C ALA A 26 -13.79 5.49 -8.70
N VAL A 27 -14.84 5.85 -7.97
CA VAL A 27 -15.96 4.93 -7.67
C VAL A 27 -16.69 4.49 -8.94
N ILE A 28 -16.98 5.43 -9.84
CA ILE A 28 -17.65 5.14 -11.12
C ILE A 28 -16.76 4.22 -11.98
N LEU A 29 -15.47 4.54 -12.09
CA LEU A 29 -14.51 3.71 -12.83
C LEU A 29 -14.40 2.30 -12.23
N LEU A 30 -14.41 2.18 -10.92
CA LEU A 30 -14.42 0.89 -10.23
C LEU A 30 -15.67 0.07 -10.58
N ILE A 31 -16.85 0.69 -10.51
CA ILE A 31 -18.12 0.03 -10.84
C ILE A 31 -18.12 -0.42 -12.32
N ILE A 32 -17.72 0.46 -13.24
CA ILE A 32 -17.61 0.13 -14.66
C ILE A 32 -16.64 -1.03 -14.87
N SER A 33 -15.49 -1.02 -14.21
CA SER A 33 -14.48 -2.08 -14.29
C SER A 33 -15.05 -3.42 -13.80
N ILE A 34 -15.75 -3.45 -12.67
CA ILE A 34 -16.35 -4.66 -12.13
C ILE A 34 -17.41 -5.21 -13.10
N ILE A 35 -18.34 -4.36 -13.57
CA ILE A 35 -19.40 -4.78 -14.49
C ILE A 35 -18.79 -5.32 -15.79
N SER A 36 -17.82 -4.63 -16.36
CA SER A 36 -17.13 -5.06 -17.58
C SER A 36 -16.40 -6.40 -17.37
N SER A 37 -15.75 -6.59 -16.23
CA SER A 37 -15.03 -7.83 -15.92
C SER A 37 -15.99 -9.03 -15.81
N ILE A 38 -17.15 -8.86 -15.17
CA ILE A 38 -18.18 -9.90 -15.08
C ILE A 38 -18.73 -10.27 -16.47
N GLN A 39 -18.89 -9.29 -17.37
CA GLN A 39 -19.37 -9.55 -18.73
C GLN A 39 -18.32 -10.22 -19.62
N LEU A 40 -17.04 -9.91 -19.42
CA LEU A 40 -15.94 -10.47 -20.20
C LEU A 40 -15.54 -11.87 -19.75
N SER A 41 -15.75 -12.22 -18.48
CA SER A 41 -15.37 -13.53 -17.95
C SER A 41 -16.31 -13.98 -16.84
N PRO A 42 -16.92 -15.17 -16.95
CA PRO A 42 -17.81 -15.71 -15.93
C PRO A 42 -17.10 -15.99 -14.59
N PHE A 43 -15.77 -16.13 -14.60
CA PHE A 43 -14.97 -16.33 -13.39
C PHE A 43 -15.00 -15.13 -12.45
N PHE A 44 -15.21 -13.92 -12.97
CA PHE A 44 -15.34 -12.71 -12.12
C PHE A 44 -16.62 -12.65 -11.30
N ALA A 45 -17.60 -13.53 -11.55
CA ALA A 45 -18.78 -13.71 -10.72
C ALA A 45 -18.63 -14.85 -9.69
N ASP A 46 -17.55 -15.64 -9.78
CA ASP A 46 -17.26 -16.73 -8.85
C ASP A 46 -16.48 -16.20 -7.63
N LEU A 47 -17.11 -16.31 -6.45
CA LEU A 47 -16.52 -15.85 -5.20
C LEU A 47 -15.22 -16.59 -4.87
N ALA A 48 -15.12 -17.88 -5.16
CA ALA A 48 -13.92 -18.66 -4.90
C ALA A 48 -12.74 -18.16 -5.75
N PHE A 49 -13.00 -17.89 -7.03
CA PHE A 49 -11.98 -17.31 -7.91
C PHE A 49 -11.52 -15.92 -7.47
N ILE A 50 -12.47 -15.07 -7.03
CA ILE A 50 -12.15 -13.73 -6.51
C ILE A 50 -11.28 -13.81 -5.27
N MET A 51 -11.62 -14.68 -4.33
CA MET A 51 -10.87 -14.87 -3.08
C MET A 51 -9.45 -15.38 -3.34
N ASP A 52 -9.30 -16.35 -4.22
CA ASP A 52 -8.00 -16.89 -4.61
C ASP A 52 -7.14 -15.84 -5.33
N SER A 53 -7.75 -15.13 -6.28
CA SER A 53 -7.08 -14.04 -7.01
C SER A 53 -6.73 -12.84 -6.12
N ALA A 54 -7.48 -12.60 -5.03
CA ALA A 54 -7.23 -11.51 -4.10
C ALA A 54 -6.06 -11.79 -3.15
N THR A 55 -5.72 -13.06 -2.90
CA THR A 55 -4.69 -13.47 -1.94
C THR A 55 -3.34 -12.76 -2.13
N PRO A 56 -2.76 -12.64 -3.35
CA PRO A 56 -1.51 -11.92 -3.56
C PRO A 56 -1.58 -10.42 -3.23
N TYR A 57 -2.79 -9.83 -3.28
CA TYR A 57 -2.98 -8.39 -3.02
C TYR A 57 -3.09 -8.06 -1.54
N VAL A 58 -3.30 -9.04 -0.66
CA VAL A 58 -3.34 -8.82 0.80
C VAL A 58 -2.00 -8.29 1.31
N GLU A 59 -0.90 -8.80 0.78
CA GLU A 59 0.45 -8.34 1.12
C GLU A 59 0.64 -6.85 0.76
N TYR A 60 0.21 -6.44 -0.43
CA TYR A 60 0.24 -5.02 -0.83
C TYR A 60 -0.65 -4.15 0.05
N GLY A 61 -1.79 -4.68 0.51
CA GLY A 61 -2.68 -3.99 1.44
C GLY A 61 -1.99 -3.69 2.78
N LEU A 62 -1.26 -4.66 3.34
CA LEU A 62 -0.48 -4.47 4.57
C LEU A 62 0.62 -3.41 4.39
N ILE A 63 1.34 -3.46 3.27
CA ILE A 63 2.38 -2.47 2.94
C ILE A 63 1.76 -1.08 2.79
N ALA A 64 0.60 -0.97 2.13
CA ALA A 64 -0.10 0.28 1.92
C ALA A 64 -0.52 0.95 3.24
N ILE A 65 -0.94 0.18 4.25
CA ILE A 65 -1.26 0.70 5.59
C ILE A 65 -0.03 1.35 6.22
N ILE A 66 1.12 0.67 6.18
CA ILE A 66 2.38 1.18 6.75
C ILE A 66 2.84 2.43 6.00
N LEU A 67 2.80 2.40 4.65
CA LEU A 67 3.12 3.56 3.81
C LEU A 67 2.22 4.76 4.10
N THR A 68 0.94 4.52 4.34
CA THR A 68 -0.02 5.58 4.70
C THR A 68 0.41 6.29 5.99
N LEU A 69 0.87 5.56 7.01
CA LEU A 69 1.37 6.15 8.25
C LEU A 69 2.63 7.01 8.01
N ILE A 70 3.54 6.54 7.17
CA ILE A 70 4.75 7.29 6.79
C ILE A 70 4.38 8.59 6.05
N ILE A 71 3.44 8.52 5.10
CA ILE A 71 2.97 9.69 4.34
C ILE A 71 2.26 10.69 5.27
N ILE A 72 1.45 10.23 6.21
CA ILE A 72 0.76 11.11 7.19
C ILE A 72 1.79 11.83 8.08
N SER A 73 2.94 11.21 8.39
CA SER A 73 4.02 11.87 9.12
C SER A 73 4.80 12.90 8.28
N GLY A 74 4.48 13.04 6.99
CA GLY A 74 5.14 13.98 6.08
C GLY A 74 6.40 13.43 5.43
N GLU A 75 6.67 12.13 5.59
CA GLU A 75 7.87 11.46 5.11
C GLU A 75 7.56 10.55 3.91
N ILE A 76 8.59 10.21 3.14
CA ILE A 76 8.48 9.29 2.01
C ILE A 76 9.57 8.22 2.16
N ASP A 77 9.18 6.95 2.13
CA ASP A 77 10.11 5.82 2.18
C ASP A 77 10.07 5.02 0.87
N LEU A 78 11.16 5.10 0.11
CA LEU A 78 11.34 4.38 -1.15
C LEU A 78 12.10 3.05 -0.95
N SER A 79 12.65 2.80 0.24
CA SER A 79 13.46 1.60 0.53
C SER A 79 12.62 0.36 0.87
N ILE A 80 11.31 0.48 1.01
CA ILE A 80 10.43 -0.62 1.42
C ILE A 80 10.57 -1.84 0.51
N ALA A 81 10.65 -1.63 -0.82
CA ALA A 81 10.76 -2.73 -1.77
C ALA A 81 12.07 -3.54 -1.58
N SER A 82 13.20 -2.84 -1.39
CA SER A 82 14.49 -3.50 -1.14
C SER A 82 14.55 -4.14 0.25
N MET A 83 13.92 -3.52 1.26
CA MET A 83 13.80 -4.13 2.60
C MET A 83 13.03 -5.45 2.55
N ILE A 84 11.92 -5.51 1.80
CA ILE A 84 11.14 -6.75 1.61
C ILE A 84 12.02 -7.80 0.92
N ALA A 85 12.75 -7.43 -0.14
CA ALA A 85 13.64 -8.35 -0.84
C ALA A 85 14.75 -8.87 0.09
N LEU A 86 15.42 -8.00 0.85
CA LEU A 86 16.45 -8.36 1.80
C LEU A 86 15.94 -9.34 2.87
N THR A 87 14.79 -9.00 3.49
CA THR A 87 14.22 -9.86 4.54
C THR A 87 13.77 -11.20 4.00
N ALA A 88 13.25 -11.28 2.77
CA ALA A 88 12.92 -12.53 2.10
C ALA A 88 14.16 -13.39 1.84
N VAL A 89 15.26 -12.78 1.38
CA VAL A 89 16.54 -13.49 1.19
C VAL A 89 17.10 -13.99 2.52
N ILE A 90 17.07 -13.19 3.58
CA ILE A 90 17.51 -13.59 4.92
C ILE A 90 16.66 -14.76 5.45
N PHE A 91 15.33 -14.68 5.29
CA PHE A 91 14.44 -15.77 5.65
C PHE A 91 14.79 -17.07 4.89
N GLY A 92 14.89 -16.99 3.57
CA GLY A 92 15.18 -18.14 2.72
C GLY A 92 16.54 -18.77 3.02
N THR A 93 17.59 -17.97 3.24
CA THR A 93 18.92 -18.46 3.58
C THR A 93 18.97 -19.10 4.95
N ALA A 94 18.31 -18.53 5.97
CA ALA A 94 18.22 -19.11 7.29
C ALA A 94 17.48 -20.47 7.27
N TYR A 95 16.36 -20.53 6.57
CA TYR A 95 15.59 -21.75 6.42
C TYR A 95 16.36 -22.84 5.68
N ASN A 96 17.04 -22.51 4.57
CA ASN A 96 17.86 -23.44 3.81
C ASN A 96 19.10 -23.92 4.59
N ALA A 97 19.57 -23.16 5.57
CA ALA A 97 20.63 -23.57 6.49
C ALA A 97 20.15 -24.54 7.59
N GLY A 98 18.89 -24.98 7.56
CA GLY A 98 18.31 -25.93 8.51
C GLY A 98 17.74 -25.29 9.78
N ILE A 99 17.63 -23.96 9.85
CA ILE A 99 16.96 -23.26 10.95
C ILE A 99 15.44 -23.50 10.84
N SER A 100 14.77 -23.73 11.96
CA SER A 100 13.32 -23.95 11.96
C SER A 100 12.57 -22.75 11.38
N MET A 101 11.46 -23.00 10.70
CA MET A 101 10.65 -21.95 10.08
C MET A 101 10.30 -20.79 11.04
N PRO A 102 9.82 -21.01 12.28
CA PRO A 102 9.52 -19.91 13.20
C PRO A 102 10.75 -19.07 13.55
N MET A 103 11.92 -19.71 13.72
CA MET A 103 13.15 -18.98 14.01
C MET A 103 13.64 -18.18 12.81
N SER A 104 13.53 -18.72 11.59
CA SER A 104 13.85 -18.00 10.35
C SER A 104 12.94 -16.77 10.17
N MET A 105 11.65 -16.86 10.51
CA MET A 105 10.73 -15.72 10.53
C MET A 105 11.16 -14.64 11.53
N ILE A 106 11.56 -15.03 12.74
CA ILE A 106 12.05 -14.10 13.76
C ILE A 106 13.31 -13.37 13.26
N ILE A 107 14.26 -14.09 12.66
CA ILE A 107 15.48 -13.50 12.10
C ILE A 107 15.15 -12.49 11.01
N ALA A 108 14.23 -12.81 10.11
CA ALA A 108 13.79 -11.90 9.06
C ALA A 108 13.12 -10.63 9.63
N LEU A 109 12.23 -10.80 10.61
CA LEU A 109 11.57 -9.67 11.28
C LEU A 109 12.57 -8.77 12.01
N LEU A 110 13.55 -9.35 12.70
CA LEU A 110 14.59 -8.57 13.36
C LEU A 110 15.45 -7.82 12.36
N SER A 111 15.81 -8.44 11.22
CA SER A 111 16.58 -7.75 10.19
C SER A 111 15.83 -6.58 9.56
N GLY A 112 14.55 -6.74 9.22
CA GLY A 112 13.71 -5.65 8.73
C GLY A 112 13.54 -4.53 9.76
N THR A 113 13.36 -4.90 11.04
CA THR A 113 13.29 -3.92 12.14
C THR A 113 14.58 -3.12 12.27
N LEU A 114 15.73 -3.76 12.15
CA LEU A 114 17.03 -3.07 12.21
C LEU A 114 17.23 -2.11 11.02
N CYS A 115 16.84 -2.53 9.81
CA CYS A 115 16.87 -1.65 8.64
C CYS A 115 15.95 -0.43 8.80
N GLY A 116 14.72 -0.65 9.26
CA GLY A 116 13.77 0.44 9.53
C GLY A 116 14.25 1.37 10.65
N LEU A 117 14.81 0.82 11.73
CA LEU A 117 15.39 1.59 12.82
C LEU A 117 16.58 2.43 12.33
N PHE A 118 17.44 1.87 11.51
CA PHE A 118 18.56 2.58 10.89
C PHE A 118 18.06 3.78 10.07
N ASN A 119 17.11 3.57 9.17
CA ASN A 119 16.51 4.67 8.40
C ASN A 119 15.85 5.71 9.32
N GLY A 120 15.07 5.27 10.29
CA GLY A 120 14.38 6.16 11.23
C GLY A 120 15.33 7.03 12.05
N ILE A 121 16.44 6.47 12.55
CA ILE A 121 17.46 7.24 13.29
C ILE A 121 18.10 8.28 12.38
N LEU A 122 18.47 7.93 11.15
CA LEU A 122 19.12 8.86 10.24
C LEU A 122 18.19 10.02 9.84
N VAL A 123 16.90 9.76 9.63
CA VAL A 123 15.92 10.81 9.34
C VAL A 123 15.72 11.70 10.57
N THR A 124 15.47 11.12 11.74
CA THR A 124 15.04 11.88 12.92
C THR A 124 16.18 12.55 13.66
N GLN A 125 17.32 11.88 13.83
CA GLN A 125 18.45 12.38 14.61
C GLN A 125 19.42 13.21 13.74
N LEU A 126 19.74 12.72 12.55
CA LEU A 126 20.64 13.43 11.64
C LEU A 126 19.91 14.40 10.72
N LYS A 127 18.57 14.42 10.76
CA LYS A 127 17.70 15.30 9.96
C LYS A 127 17.98 15.20 8.45
N ILE A 128 18.36 14.02 7.99
CA ILE A 128 18.54 13.75 6.57
C ILE A 128 17.14 13.66 5.94
N PRO A 129 16.86 14.36 4.82
CA PRO A 129 15.57 14.23 4.13
C PRO A 129 15.29 12.78 3.77
N SER A 130 14.11 12.27 4.14
CA SER A 130 13.74 10.85 3.99
C SER A 130 13.88 10.35 2.55
N ILE A 131 13.50 11.16 1.57
CA ILE A 131 13.63 10.81 0.15
C ILE A 131 15.11 10.52 -0.22
N ILE A 132 16.02 11.37 0.21
CA ILE A 132 17.46 11.21 -0.12
C ILE A 132 18.02 9.96 0.55
N LEU A 133 17.69 9.79 1.84
CA LEU A 133 18.13 8.63 2.59
C LEU A 133 17.59 7.33 2.00
N THR A 134 16.28 7.30 1.75
CA THR A 134 15.62 6.05 1.33
C THR A 134 15.93 5.65 -0.12
N ILE A 135 16.30 6.59 -1.00
CA ILE A 135 16.94 6.28 -2.30
C ILE A 135 18.30 5.62 -2.08
N GLY A 136 19.10 6.14 -1.16
CA GLY A 136 20.39 5.52 -0.82
C GLY A 136 20.23 4.11 -0.26
N THR A 137 19.31 3.91 0.68
CA THR A 137 19.09 2.60 1.30
C THR A 137 18.33 1.63 0.39
N LEU A 138 17.54 2.11 -0.58
CA LEU A 138 16.97 1.30 -1.67
C LEU A 138 18.07 0.55 -2.46
N THR A 139 19.23 1.16 -2.64
CA THR A 139 20.35 0.55 -3.35
C THR A 139 21.30 -0.22 -2.43
N LEU A 140 21.21 0.00 -1.13
CA LEU A 140 22.04 -0.67 -0.12
C LEU A 140 21.45 -2.02 0.29
N TYR A 141 20.14 -2.10 0.41
CA TYR A 141 19.41 -3.32 0.80
C TYR A 141 19.09 -4.19 -0.41
#